data_25253d484c87b1ac3154a3b6c6874b7b
#
_entry.id   25253d484c87b1ac3154a3b6c6874b7b
#
_cell.length_a   1.000
_cell.length_b   1.000
_cell.length_c   1.000
_cell.angle_alpha   90.00
_cell.angle_beta   90.00
_cell.angle_gamma   90.00
#
_symmetry.space_group_name_H-M   'P 1'
#
loop_
_entity.id
_entity.type
_entity.pdbx_description
1 polymer ?
#
loop_
_entity_poly.entity_id
_entity_poly.type
_entity_poly.pdbx_seq_one_letter_code
_entity_poly.pdbx_strand_id
1 'polypeptide(L)'
;DVEHSATPRDLEHIVAASTAFAKNVMPRVAALLDVMVISDVIAVVDAATFERPIYAGNAIQTVKSADAKKVLTVRTATFAATGTGGSAQVEKTAVQADGSLSAWVEDRVAASDRPELTSAGVVVSGGRGVGSKESFALIEKLADKLGAAVGASRAAVGSGYAPNDWQVGQTGKVVAPELYVAV
;
A
#
# COMPACT_ATOMS: atom_id res chain seq x y z
N ASP A 1 15.37 4.82 12.68
CA ASP A 1 15.25 5.89 13.68
C ASP A 1 13.95 5.92 14.49
N VAL A 2 13.05 4.96 14.24
CA VAL A 2 11.93 4.69 15.14
C VAL A 2 12.41 4.18 16.49
N GLU A 3 13.56 3.49 16.53
CA GLU A 3 14.18 3.00 17.75
C GLU A 3 14.63 4.14 18.68
N HIS A 4 15.23 5.19 18.15
CA HIS A 4 15.66 6.37 18.93
C HIS A 4 14.49 7.28 19.34
N SER A 5 13.42 7.28 18.58
CA SER A 5 12.18 8.01 18.88
C SER A 5 11.27 7.27 19.87
N ALA A 6 11.34 5.95 19.93
CA ALA A 6 10.47 5.12 20.77
C ALA A 6 10.97 4.95 22.21
N THR A 7 12.23 5.33 22.51
CA THR A 7 12.86 4.98 23.78
C THR A 7 12.36 5.76 25.01
N PRO A 8 11.79 6.94 24.97
CA PRO A 8 11.15 7.50 26.17
C PRO A 8 9.61 7.58 26.08
N ARG A 9 8.99 7.10 24.99
CA ARG A 9 7.53 7.21 24.82
C ARG A 9 6.89 5.86 25.07
N ASP A 10 5.88 5.87 25.92
CA ASP A 10 5.08 4.70 26.22
C ASP A 10 4.04 4.44 25.07
N LEU A 11 4.58 4.29 23.85
CA LEU A 11 3.78 3.98 22.67
C LEU A 11 3.52 2.48 22.61
N GLU A 12 2.27 2.09 22.68
CA GLU A 12 1.85 0.69 22.57
C GLU A 12 1.73 0.23 21.10
N HIS A 13 1.40 1.16 20.19
CA HIS A 13 1.15 0.85 18.78
C HIS A 13 2.04 1.69 17.86
N ILE A 14 2.73 1.03 16.95
CA ILE A 14 3.54 1.64 15.89
C ILE A 14 2.91 1.21 14.56
N VAL A 15 2.31 2.15 13.85
CA VAL A 15 1.46 1.87 12.69
C VAL A 15 2.00 2.58 11.45
N ALA A 16 2.03 1.88 10.33
CA ALA A 16 2.33 2.45 9.02
C ALA A 16 1.39 1.91 7.93
N ALA A 17 1.21 2.67 6.84
CA ALA A 17 0.51 2.16 5.67
C ALA A 17 1.30 1.02 5.00
N SER A 18 0.61 -0.02 4.48
CA SER A 18 1.23 -1.16 3.77
C SER A 18 1.82 -0.78 2.40
N THR A 19 2.64 0.27 2.37
CA THR A 19 3.41 0.70 1.19
C THR A 19 4.70 -0.11 1.05
N ALA A 20 5.35 -0.04 -0.11
CA ALA A 20 6.66 -0.65 -0.33
C ALA A 20 7.70 -0.15 0.69
N PHE A 21 7.66 1.15 1.05
CA PHE A 21 8.52 1.73 2.06
C PHE A 21 8.29 1.11 3.45
N ALA A 22 7.04 1.07 3.92
CA ALA A 22 6.75 0.51 5.24
C ALA A 22 6.99 -1.01 5.31
N LYS A 23 6.71 -1.75 4.24
CA LYS A 23 7.04 -3.19 4.15
C LYS A 23 8.54 -3.47 4.25
N ASN A 24 9.38 -2.52 3.87
CA ASN A 24 10.83 -2.60 4.03
C ASN A 24 11.27 -2.23 5.46
N VAL A 25 10.70 -1.18 6.04
CA VAL A 25 11.15 -0.61 7.32
C VAL A 25 10.55 -1.31 8.55
N MET A 26 9.24 -1.55 8.56
CA MET A 26 8.52 -2.01 9.75
C MET A 26 8.95 -3.38 10.29
N PRO A 27 9.33 -4.38 9.46
CA PRO A 27 9.87 -5.64 9.98
C PRO A 27 11.17 -5.44 10.76
N ARG A 28 12.04 -4.50 10.32
CA ARG A 28 13.26 -4.17 11.04
C ARG A 28 12.97 -3.47 12.37
N VAL A 29 11.99 -2.55 12.37
CA VAL A 29 11.54 -1.89 13.62
C VAL A 29 11.04 -2.93 14.62
N ALA A 30 10.21 -3.87 14.20
CA ALA A 30 9.72 -4.94 15.05
C ALA A 30 10.85 -5.81 15.61
N ALA A 31 11.83 -6.19 14.77
CA ALA A 31 12.98 -6.98 15.18
C ALA A 31 13.85 -6.25 16.21
N LEU A 32 14.05 -4.93 16.04
CA LEU A 32 14.84 -4.11 17.00
C LEU A 32 14.12 -3.95 18.34
N LEU A 33 12.79 -4.01 18.35
CA LEU A 33 11.96 -3.98 19.57
C LEU A 33 11.71 -5.37 20.17
N ASP A 34 12.21 -6.42 19.53
CA ASP A 34 11.98 -7.83 19.90
C ASP A 34 10.50 -8.20 19.99
N VAL A 35 9.71 -7.75 19.01
CA VAL A 35 8.27 -8.03 18.88
C VAL A 35 7.92 -8.50 17.46
N MET A 36 6.73 -9.08 17.30
CA MET A 36 6.23 -9.52 16.00
C MET A 36 5.67 -8.34 15.19
N VAL A 37 5.94 -8.32 13.88
CA VAL A 37 5.22 -7.44 12.96
C VAL A 37 3.91 -8.08 12.52
N ILE A 38 2.80 -7.33 12.61
CA ILE A 38 1.50 -7.75 12.08
C ILE A 38 1.29 -6.99 10.78
N SER A 39 1.50 -7.67 9.68
CA SER A 39 1.49 -7.03 8.35
C SER A 39 0.13 -7.10 7.67
N ASP A 40 -0.17 -6.04 6.91
CA ASP A 40 -1.31 -5.97 5.97
C ASP A 40 -2.67 -6.11 6.67
N VAL A 41 -2.83 -5.45 7.80
CA VAL A 41 -4.06 -5.44 8.60
C VAL A 41 -5.21 -4.83 7.78
N ILE A 42 -6.35 -5.51 7.77
CA ILE A 42 -7.57 -5.08 7.08
C ILE A 42 -8.72 -4.72 8.05
N ALA A 43 -8.62 -5.14 9.31
CA ALA A 43 -9.56 -4.76 10.36
C ALA A 43 -8.87 -4.77 11.73
N VAL A 44 -9.33 -3.87 12.59
CA VAL A 44 -8.93 -3.79 14.00
C VAL A 44 -10.12 -4.22 14.84
N VAL A 45 -9.99 -5.34 15.54
CA VAL A 45 -11.06 -5.89 16.39
C VAL A 45 -11.00 -5.26 17.79
N ASP A 46 -9.82 -5.21 18.37
CA ASP A 46 -9.50 -4.52 19.61
C ASP A 46 -8.03 -4.08 19.64
N ALA A 47 -7.56 -3.53 20.75
CA ALA A 47 -6.19 -3.01 20.88
C ALA A 47 -5.08 -4.07 20.67
N ALA A 48 -5.40 -5.36 20.75
CA ALA A 48 -4.45 -6.45 20.61
C ALA A 48 -4.83 -7.46 19.50
N THR A 49 -6.02 -7.31 18.90
CA THR A 49 -6.58 -8.29 17.96
C THR A 49 -6.87 -7.63 16.61
N PHE A 50 -6.34 -8.24 15.56
CA PHE A 50 -6.34 -7.71 14.19
C PHE A 50 -6.71 -8.79 13.20
N GLU A 51 -7.30 -8.39 12.06
CA GLU A 51 -7.55 -9.29 10.94
C GLU A 51 -6.64 -8.96 9.77
N ARG A 52 -6.13 -10.00 9.12
CA ARG A 52 -5.26 -9.90 7.96
C ARG A 52 -5.53 -11.00 6.94
N PRO A 53 -5.40 -10.73 5.64
CA PRO A 53 -5.52 -11.76 4.62
C PRO A 53 -4.26 -12.63 4.58
N ILE A 54 -4.47 -13.93 4.36
CA ILE A 54 -3.43 -14.93 4.10
C ILE A 54 -3.80 -15.74 2.86
N TYR A 55 -2.87 -16.53 2.31
CA TYR A 55 -3.07 -17.30 1.08
C TYR A 55 -3.62 -16.44 -0.07
N ALA A 56 -2.96 -15.29 -0.33
CA ALA A 56 -3.37 -14.35 -1.38
C ALA A 56 -4.82 -13.81 -1.23
N GLY A 57 -5.33 -13.74 -0.01
CA GLY A 57 -6.68 -13.25 0.28
C GLY A 57 -7.76 -14.33 0.30
N ASN A 58 -7.41 -15.60 0.08
CA ASN A 58 -8.36 -16.70 0.14
C ASN A 58 -8.83 -17.03 1.57
N ALA A 59 -8.08 -16.58 2.58
CA ALA A 59 -8.46 -16.72 3.97
C ALA A 59 -8.16 -15.43 4.75
N ILE A 60 -8.98 -15.17 5.76
CA ILE A 60 -8.76 -14.08 6.72
C ILE A 60 -8.32 -14.73 8.03
N GLN A 61 -7.18 -14.26 8.53
CA GLN A 61 -6.63 -14.70 9.80
C GLN A 61 -6.90 -13.63 10.87
N THR A 62 -7.50 -14.03 11.98
CA THR A 62 -7.56 -13.20 13.18
C THR A 62 -6.32 -13.47 14.02
N VAL A 63 -5.55 -12.43 14.30
CA VAL A 63 -4.30 -12.47 15.06
C VAL A 63 -4.48 -11.69 16.35
N LYS A 64 -4.16 -12.31 17.49
CA LYS A 64 -4.06 -11.63 18.78
C LYS A 64 -2.59 -11.57 19.20
N SER A 65 -2.06 -10.36 19.39
CA SER A 65 -0.68 -10.16 19.85
C SER A 65 -0.63 -10.11 21.37
N ALA A 66 0.29 -10.88 21.95
CA ALA A 66 0.63 -10.83 23.37
C ALA A 66 1.78 -9.86 23.67
N ASP A 67 2.42 -9.28 22.66
CA ASP A 67 3.54 -8.36 22.80
C ASP A 67 3.10 -7.07 23.50
N ALA A 68 3.99 -6.46 24.28
CA ALA A 68 3.71 -5.17 24.92
C ALA A 68 3.55 -4.05 23.89
N LYS A 69 4.34 -4.08 22.83
CA LYS A 69 4.25 -3.14 21.71
C LYS A 69 3.78 -3.87 20.46
N LYS A 70 2.85 -3.27 19.70
CA LYS A 70 2.30 -3.80 18.45
C LYS A 70 2.88 -3.01 17.29
N VAL A 71 3.56 -3.69 16.38
CA VAL A 71 4.10 -3.10 15.15
C VAL A 71 3.25 -3.56 13.98
N LEU A 72 2.56 -2.62 13.32
CA LEU A 72 1.52 -2.91 12.34
C LEU A 72 1.80 -2.25 11.00
N THR A 73 1.47 -2.95 9.91
CA THR A 73 1.19 -2.28 8.64
C THR A 73 -0.27 -2.46 8.27
N VAL A 74 -0.94 -1.40 7.82
CA VAL A 74 -2.37 -1.42 7.50
C VAL A 74 -2.61 -1.29 6.01
N ARG A 75 -3.54 -2.06 5.47
CA ARG A 75 -4.00 -1.96 4.09
C ARG A 75 -4.97 -0.79 3.99
N THR A 76 -4.48 0.38 3.61
CA THR A 76 -5.25 1.62 3.59
C THR A 76 -6.53 1.54 2.74
N ALA A 77 -6.50 0.76 1.65
CA ALA A 77 -7.66 0.58 0.78
C ALA A 77 -8.89 -0.07 1.45
N THR A 78 -8.72 -0.72 2.62
CA THR A 78 -9.82 -1.35 3.36
C THR A 78 -10.41 -0.49 4.47
N PHE A 79 -9.82 0.69 4.71
CA PHE A 79 -10.28 1.63 5.72
C PHE A 79 -10.86 2.87 5.06
N ALA A 80 -11.99 3.36 5.57
CA ALA A 80 -12.54 4.62 5.15
C ALA A 80 -11.58 5.77 5.51
N ALA A 81 -11.52 6.80 4.66
CA ALA A 81 -10.76 8.00 4.97
C ALA A 81 -11.29 8.67 6.24
N THR A 82 -10.37 9.03 7.13
CA THR A 82 -10.72 9.76 8.35
C THR A 82 -11.21 11.17 8.00
N GLY A 83 -12.29 11.62 8.65
CA GLY A 83 -12.76 12.99 8.51
C GLY A 83 -11.74 14.02 9.03
N THR A 84 -11.97 15.28 8.69
CA THR A 84 -11.18 16.42 9.15
C THR A 84 -11.62 16.86 10.55
N GLY A 85 -10.74 17.53 11.31
CA GLY A 85 -11.05 18.11 12.63
C GLY A 85 -10.48 17.33 13.82
N GLY A 86 -9.63 16.34 13.58
CA GLY A 86 -8.87 15.70 14.66
C GLY A 86 -7.84 16.64 15.30
N SER A 87 -7.49 16.39 16.57
CA SER A 87 -6.55 17.19 17.36
C SER A 87 -5.29 16.43 17.79
N ALA A 88 -4.94 15.33 17.07
CA ALA A 88 -3.75 14.58 17.37
C ALA A 88 -2.49 15.46 17.20
N GLN A 89 -1.57 15.36 18.14
CA GLN A 89 -0.30 16.09 18.06
C GLN A 89 0.58 15.50 16.95
N VAL A 90 1.16 16.37 16.13
CA VAL A 90 2.19 16.02 15.15
C VAL A 90 3.53 16.46 15.69
N GLU A 91 4.40 15.49 15.97
CA GLU A 91 5.76 15.76 16.44
C GLU A 91 6.76 15.43 15.33
N LYS A 92 7.71 16.36 15.13
CA LYS A 92 8.86 16.16 14.26
C LYS A 92 10.03 15.65 15.07
N THR A 93 10.61 14.52 14.69
CA THR A 93 11.83 13.98 15.28
C THR A 93 13.02 14.27 14.37
N ALA A 94 14.18 14.58 14.96
CA ALA A 94 15.40 14.71 14.20
C ALA A 94 15.83 13.32 13.70
N VAL A 95 16.10 13.21 12.40
CA VAL A 95 16.63 11.98 11.81
C VAL A 95 18.12 11.88 12.12
N GLN A 96 18.52 10.81 12.80
CA GLN A 96 19.94 10.46 13.01
C GLN A 96 20.27 9.28 12.09
N ALA A 97 20.33 9.52 10.78
CA ALA A 97 20.74 8.50 9.83
C ALA A 97 22.20 8.68 9.45
N ASP A 98 22.95 7.59 9.50
CA ASP A 98 24.23 7.54 8.81
C ASP A 98 23.97 7.38 7.30
N GLY A 99 24.02 8.47 6.58
CA GLY A 99 23.78 8.53 5.13
C GLY A 99 24.92 8.00 4.27
N SER A 100 25.93 7.34 4.86
CA SER A 100 27.17 6.97 4.17
C SER A 100 27.00 5.82 3.16
N LEU A 101 25.96 4.97 3.30
CA LEU A 101 25.80 3.76 2.50
C LEU A 101 25.01 3.96 1.20
N SER A 102 24.10 4.95 1.15
CA SER A 102 23.29 5.26 -0.03
C SER A 102 22.87 6.71 -0.02
N ALA A 103 22.69 7.29 -1.20
CA ALA A 103 22.19 8.63 -1.39
C ALA A 103 21.03 8.62 -2.38
N TRP A 104 20.00 9.39 -2.08
CA TRP A 104 18.96 9.68 -3.05
C TRP A 104 19.54 10.48 -4.20
N VAL A 105 19.21 10.10 -5.44
CA VAL A 105 19.70 10.77 -6.65
C VAL A 105 18.58 11.58 -7.28
N GLU A 106 17.51 10.90 -7.66
CA GLU A 106 16.33 11.52 -8.28
C GLU A 106 15.13 10.57 -8.26
N ASP A 107 13.93 11.14 -8.34
CA ASP A 107 12.70 10.42 -8.66
C ASP A 107 12.35 10.61 -10.14
N ARG A 108 12.16 9.51 -10.87
CA ARG A 108 11.66 9.50 -12.25
C ARG A 108 10.21 9.04 -12.25
N VAL A 109 9.33 9.95 -11.93
CA VAL A 109 7.88 9.70 -11.91
C VAL A 109 7.32 10.00 -13.29
N ALA A 110 6.61 9.04 -13.89
CA ALA A 110 5.86 9.29 -15.11
C ALA A 110 4.74 10.29 -14.83
N ALA A 111 4.75 11.43 -15.51
CA ALA A 111 3.65 12.38 -15.43
C ALA A 111 2.39 11.73 -16.05
N SER A 112 1.28 11.77 -15.35
CA SER A 112 -0.01 11.30 -15.82
C SER A 112 -1.08 12.29 -15.41
N ASP A 113 -1.96 12.66 -16.34
CA ASP A 113 -3.15 13.46 -16.06
C ASP A 113 -4.31 12.62 -15.49
N ARG A 114 -4.13 11.28 -15.46
CA ARG A 114 -5.12 10.35 -14.92
C ARG A 114 -5.03 10.26 -13.40
N PRO A 115 -6.14 9.94 -12.71
CA PRO A 115 -6.13 9.69 -11.27
C PRO A 115 -5.10 8.62 -10.88
N GLU A 116 -4.53 8.75 -9.71
CA GLU A 116 -3.59 7.75 -9.16
C GLU A 116 -4.33 6.43 -8.89
N LEU A 117 -3.79 5.33 -9.38
CA LEU A 117 -4.45 4.01 -9.40
C LEU A 117 -4.90 3.54 -8.00
N THR A 118 -4.13 3.85 -6.96
CA THR A 118 -4.41 3.42 -5.59
C THR A 118 -5.50 4.22 -4.88
N SER A 119 -5.86 5.40 -5.41
CA SER A 119 -6.85 6.31 -4.81
C SER A 119 -8.03 6.60 -5.73
N ALA A 120 -8.02 6.08 -6.96
CA ALA A 120 -9.07 6.34 -7.95
C ALA A 120 -10.40 5.70 -7.53
N GLY A 121 -11.50 6.45 -7.63
CA GLY A 121 -12.86 5.92 -7.44
C GLY A 121 -13.33 5.03 -8.58
N VAL A 122 -12.75 5.19 -9.78
CA VAL A 122 -13.05 4.36 -10.96
C VAL A 122 -11.75 3.84 -11.56
N VAL A 123 -11.69 2.53 -11.83
CA VAL A 123 -10.55 1.88 -12.48
C VAL A 123 -11.04 1.07 -13.68
N VAL A 124 -10.36 1.24 -14.82
CA VAL A 124 -10.53 0.39 -16.01
C VAL A 124 -9.25 -0.41 -16.21
N SER A 125 -9.36 -1.71 -16.23
CA SER A 125 -8.20 -2.61 -16.26
C SER A 125 -8.25 -3.57 -17.44
N GLY A 126 -7.12 -3.69 -18.15
CA GLY A 126 -6.96 -4.63 -19.24
C GLY A 126 -6.21 -5.90 -18.84
N GLY A 127 -6.73 -7.05 -19.26
CA GLY A 127 -6.07 -8.34 -19.11
C GLY A 127 -5.31 -8.77 -20.36
N ARG A 128 -4.77 -10.00 -20.32
CA ARG A 128 -4.08 -10.61 -21.46
C ARG A 128 -5.03 -10.80 -22.66
N GLY A 129 -6.34 -10.90 -22.43
CA GLY A 129 -7.35 -11.04 -23.48
C GLY A 129 -7.44 -9.85 -24.43
N VAL A 130 -6.94 -8.67 -24.03
CA VAL A 130 -6.81 -7.48 -24.90
C VAL A 130 -5.92 -7.76 -26.14
N GLY A 131 -4.99 -8.70 -26.05
CA GLY A 131 -4.27 -9.31 -27.16
C GLY A 131 -3.00 -8.60 -27.61
N SER A 132 -2.90 -7.28 -27.52
CA SER A 132 -1.71 -6.52 -27.90
C SER A 132 -1.57 -5.19 -27.18
N LYS A 133 -0.39 -4.60 -27.25
CA LYS A 133 -0.12 -3.24 -26.75
C LYS A 133 -0.95 -2.19 -27.49
N GLU A 134 -1.10 -2.34 -28.80
CA GLU A 134 -1.88 -1.41 -29.64
C GLU A 134 -3.36 -1.46 -29.26
N SER A 135 -3.91 -2.67 -29.00
CA SER A 135 -5.29 -2.86 -28.56
C SER A 135 -5.51 -2.32 -27.15
N PHE A 136 -4.46 -2.24 -26.32
CA PHE A 136 -4.55 -1.68 -24.96
C PHE A 136 -4.94 -0.18 -24.98
N ALA A 137 -4.70 0.53 -26.09
CA ALA A 137 -5.18 1.89 -26.28
C ALA A 137 -6.72 2.04 -26.18
N LEU A 138 -7.49 0.94 -26.37
CA LEU A 138 -8.94 0.95 -26.17
C LEU A 138 -9.28 1.08 -24.67
N ILE A 139 -8.53 0.39 -23.83
CA ILE A 139 -8.67 0.47 -22.36
C ILE A 139 -8.39 1.89 -21.89
N GLU A 140 -7.30 2.48 -22.39
CA GLU A 140 -6.91 3.86 -22.08
C GLU A 140 -7.99 4.88 -22.50
N LYS A 141 -8.51 4.75 -23.73
CA LYS A 141 -9.60 5.63 -24.21
C LYS A 141 -10.86 5.51 -23.37
N LEU A 142 -11.20 4.29 -22.92
CA LEU A 142 -12.35 4.10 -22.03
C LEU A 142 -12.11 4.75 -20.68
N ALA A 143 -10.93 4.57 -20.10
CA ALA A 143 -10.56 5.20 -18.86
C ALA A 143 -10.60 6.73 -18.95
N ASP A 144 -10.08 7.32 -20.02
CA ASP A 144 -10.09 8.77 -20.25
C ASP A 144 -11.54 9.32 -20.33
N LYS A 145 -12.46 8.57 -20.97
CA LYS A 145 -13.87 8.95 -21.07
C LYS A 145 -14.61 8.89 -19.72
N LEU A 146 -14.15 8.03 -18.81
CA LEU A 146 -14.74 7.87 -17.48
C LEU A 146 -14.01 8.69 -16.40
N GLY A 147 -12.93 9.39 -16.74
CA GLY A 147 -12.06 10.03 -15.75
C GLY A 147 -11.44 9.01 -14.79
N ALA A 148 -11.18 7.80 -15.27
CA ALA A 148 -10.74 6.65 -14.49
C ALA A 148 -9.22 6.48 -14.52
N ALA A 149 -8.68 5.79 -13.51
CA ALA A 149 -7.33 5.26 -13.58
C ALA A 149 -7.28 4.02 -14.49
N VAL A 150 -6.10 3.80 -15.09
CA VAL A 150 -5.83 2.61 -15.92
C VAL A 150 -5.10 1.56 -15.10
N GLY A 151 -5.65 0.35 -15.07
CA GLY A 151 -5.03 -0.82 -14.49
C GLY A 151 -4.66 -1.88 -15.53
N ALA A 152 -3.82 -2.82 -15.14
CA ALA A 152 -3.45 -3.95 -15.96
C ALA A 152 -3.22 -5.21 -15.12
N SER A 153 -3.56 -6.37 -15.67
CA SER A 153 -3.20 -7.63 -15.04
C SER A 153 -1.69 -7.87 -15.12
N ARG A 154 -1.16 -8.70 -14.20
CA ARG A 154 0.24 -9.13 -14.26
C ARG A 154 0.60 -9.75 -15.63
N ALA A 155 -0.31 -10.51 -16.23
CA ALA A 155 -0.09 -11.12 -17.53
C ALA A 155 0.00 -10.09 -18.66
N ALA A 156 -0.82 -9.04 -18.65
CA ALA A 156 -0.76 -7.94 -19.62
C ALA A 156 0.55 -7.16 -19.50
N VAL A 157 0.98 -6.87 -18.26
CA VAL A 157 2.28 -6.20 -18.00
C VAL A 157 3.44 -7.09 -18.44
N GLY A 158 3.42 -8.38 -18.07
CA GLY A 158 4.47 -9.33 -18.46
C GLY A 158 4.56 -9.57 -19.97
N SER A 159 3.46 -9.37 -20.70
CA SER A 159 3.42 -9.41 -22.16
C SER A 159 3.82 -8.07 -22.82
N GLY A 160 4.13 -7.04 -22.04
CA GLY A 160 4.52 -5.72 -22.53
C GLY A 160 3.36 -4.86 -23.05
N TYR A 161 2.09 -5.19 -22.73
CA TYR A 161 0.93 -4.40 -23.15
C TYR A 161 0.76 -3.12 -22.37
N ALA A 162 1.17 -3.13 -21.08
CA ALA A 162 1.06 -2.02 -20.17
C ALA A 162 2.34 -1.88 -19.32
N PRO A 163 2.65 -0.66 -18.83
CA PRO A 163 3.78 -0.45 -17.93
C PRO A 163 3.55 -1.12 -16.56
N ASN A 164 4.65 -1.40 -15.86
CA ASN A 164 4.61 -2.09 -14.56
C ASN A 164 3.82 -1.30 -13.49
N ASP A 165 3.84 0.02 -13.56
CA ASP A 165 3.14 0.89 -12.60
C ASP A 165 1.62 0.79 -12.66
N TRP A 166 1.07 0.21 -13.73
CA TRP A 166 -0.36 -0.05 -13.90
C TRP A 166 -0.78 -1.42 -13.38
N GLN A 167 0.17 -2.25 -12.92
CA GLN A 167 -0.17 -3.59 -12.46
C GLN A 167 -1.04 -3.54 -11.19
N VAL A 168 -2.21 -4.17 -11.26
CA VAL A 168 -3.15 -4.38 -10.16
C VAL A 168 -3.08 -5.82 -9.68
N GLY A 169 -3.26 -6.03 -8.39
CA GLY A 169 -3.37 -7.33 -7.75
C GLY A 169 -2.32 -7.58 -6.68
N GLN A 170 -2.16 -8.86 -6.31
CA GLN A 170 -1.30 -9.28 -5.20
C GLN A 170 0.16 -8.83 -5.34
N THR A 171 0.71 -8.86 -6.56
CA THR A 171 2.10 -8.49 -6.85
C THR A 171 2.23 -7.09 -7.45
N GLY A 172 1.13 -6.36 -7.54
CA GLY A 172 1.02 -4.98 -8.00
C GLY A 172 0.43 -4.07 -6.93
N LYS A 173 -0.31 -3.06 -7.40
CA LYS A 173 -1.04 -2.13 -6.53
C LYS A 173 -2.35 -2.76 -6.07
N VAL A 174 -2.66 -2.68 -4.79
CA VAL A 174 -3.99 -3.04 -4.26
C VAL A 174 -4.89 -1.83 -4.41
N VAL A 175 -6.04 -2.04 -5.06
CA VAL A 175 -7.02 -0.98 -5.33
C VAL A 175 -8.38 -1.35 -4.73
N ALA A 176 -9.17 -0.35 -4.34
CA ALA A 176 -10.53 -0.52 -3.85
C ALA A 176 -11.43 0.61 -4.40
N PRO A 177 -11.62 0.67 -5.74
CA PRO A 177 -12.48 1.68 -6.35
C PRO A 177 -13.96 1.39 -6.09
N GLU A 178 -14.81 2.40 -6.27
CA GLU A 178 -16.27 2.25 -6.28
C GLU A 178 -16.73 1.46 -7.52
N LEU A 179 -16.01 1.62 -8.65
CA LEU A 179 -16.25 0.89 -9.89
C LEU A 179 -14.93 0.34 -10.46
N TYR A 180 -14.90 -0.97 -10.69
CA TYR A 180 -13.80 -1.65 -11.36
C TYR A 180 -14.29 -2.33 -12.64
N VAL A 181 -13.84 -1.86 -13.79
CA VAL A 181 -14.14 -2.45 -15.10
C VAL A 181 -12.98 -3.32 -15.54
N ALA A 182 -13.19 -4.62 -15.65
CA ALA A 182 -12.20 -5.60 -16.11
C ALA A 182 -12.49 -6.06 -17.54
N VAL A 183 -11.49 -5.99 -18.45
CA VAL A 183 -11.58 -6.34 -19.86
C VAL A 183 -10.56 -7.42 -20.22
#